data_9a20e3421386cab755509a96e63c54f9
#
_entry.id   9a20e3421386cab755509a96e63c54f9
#
_cell.length_a   1.000
_cell.length_b   1.000
_cell.length_c   1.000
_cell.angle_alpha   90.00
_cell.angle_beta   90.00
_cell.angle_gamma   90.00
#
_symmetry.space_group_name_H-M   'P 1'
#
loop_
_entity.id
_entity.type
_entity.pdbx_description
1 polymer ?
#
loop_
_entity_poly.entity_id
_entity_poly.type
_entity_poly.pdbx_seq_one_letter_code
_entity_poly.pdbx_strand_id
1 'polypeptide(L)'
;HVWRMDMKLDAKFNGVIFKVKDGTIVPDDEYMVFLAKDNAFAAILPIYREKCAEMGADIEHLAAVDRTIDRLRDWRELNYALNKLKA
;
A
#
# COMPACT_ATOMS: atom_id res chain seq x y z
N HIS A 1 -6.95 -22.03 -13.90
CA HIS A 1 -8.36 -21.89 -14.25
C HIS A 1 -8.60 -20.67 -15.12
N VAL A 2 -9.40 -20.85 -16.15
CA VAL A 2 -9.72 -19.75 -17.07
C VAL A 2 -10.39 -18.60 -16.34
N TRP A 3 -11.28 -18.87 -15.40
CA TRP A 3 -12.00 -17.87 -14.64
C TRP A 3 -11.07 -16.98 -13.78
N ARG A 4 -9.88 -17.47 -13.43
CA ARG A 4 -8.93 -16.66 -12.65
C ARG A 4 -8.33 -15.52 -13.46
N MET A 5 -8.33 -15.62 -14.79
CA MET A 5 -7.82 -14.58 -15.65
C MET A 5 -8.63 -13.29 -15.55
N ASP A 6 -9.91 -13.42 -15.16
CA ASP A 6 -10.80 -12.28 -14.99
C ASP A 6 -10.92 -11.84 -13.54
N MET A 7 -10.14 -12.44 -12.64
CA MET A 7 -10.24 -12.22 -11.21
C MET A 7 -9.15 -11.24 -10.70
N LYS A 8 -8.93 -10.19 -11.48
CA LYS A 8 -8.06 -9.10 -11.05
C LYS A 8 -8.55 -8.56 -9.72
N LEU A 9 -7.63 -8.44 -8.75
CA LEU A 9 -8.00 -8.07 -7.38
C LEU A 9 -8.39 -6.60 -7.27
N ASP A 10 -7.63 -5.71 -7.90
CA ASP A 10 -7.90 -4.28 -7.83
C ASP A 10 -8.85 -3.86 -8.95
N ALA A 11 -10.01 -3.29 -8.56
CA ALA A 11 -11.05 -2.90 -9.50
C ALA A 11 -10.82 -1.52 -10.12
N LYS A 12 -9.92 -0.71 -9.55
CA LYS A 12 -9.76 0.69 -9.97
C LYS A 12 -8.49 0.97 -10.76
N PHE A 13 -7.44 0.19 -10.56
CA PHE A 13 -6.13 0.51 -11.12
C PHE A 13 -5.59 -0.63 -11.96
N ASN A 14 -4.96 -0.25 -13.06
CA ASN A 14 -4.22 -1.14 -13.93
C ASN A 14 -2.76 -0.79 -13.91
N GLY A 15 -1.92 -1.78 -14.16
CA GLY A 15 -0.51 -1.57 -14.30
C GLY A 15 0.24 -2.87 -14.18
N VAL A 16 1.55 -2.76 -14.26
CA VAL A 16 2.45 -3.89 -14.05
C VAL A 16 3.29 -3.57 -12.83
N ILE A 17 3.25 -4.44 -11.84
CA ILE A 17 3.97 -4.27 -10.59
C ILE A 17 5.15 -5.24 -10.57
N PHE A 18 6.34 -4.69 -10.32
CA PHE A 18 7.56 -5.48 -10.18
C PHE A 18 8.02 -5.45 -8.74
N LYS A 19 8.47 -6.60 -8.25
CA LYS A 19 9.14 -6.63 -6.94
C LYS A 19 10.48 -5.93 -7.05
N VAL A 20 10.75 -5.01 -6.15
CA VAL A 20 12.04 -4.32 -6.10
C VAL A 20 13.17 -5.32 -5.85
N LYS A 21 12.90 -6.34 -5.05
CA LYS A 21 13.88 -7.33 -4.62
C LYS A 21 14.55 -8.06 -5.78
N ASP A 22 13.78 -8.48 -6.77
CA ASP A 22 14.29 -9.36 -7.83
C ASP A 22 13.74 -9.04 -9.23
N GLY A 23 12.93 -8.00 -9.36
CA GLY A 23 12.35 -7.59 -10.64
C GLY A 23 11.27 -8.49 -11.18
N THR A 24 10.80 -9.47 -10.38
CA THR A 24 9.72 -10.33 -10.84
C THR A 24 8.39 -9.61 -10.84
N ILE A 25 7.49 -10.01 -11.76
CA ILE A 25 6.17 -9.43 -11.89
C ILE A 25 5.24 -10.03 -10.85
N VAL A 26 4.45 -9.17 -10.21
CA VAL A 26 3.38 -9.61 -9.30
C VAL A 26 2.09 -9.75 -10.15
N PRO A 27 1.50 -10.95 -10.20
CA PRO A 27 0.23 -11.14 -10.93
C PRO A 27 -0.87 -10.20 -10.42
N ASP A 28 -1.74 -9.77 -11.32
CA ASP A 28 -2.76 -8.76 -10.97
C ASP A 28 -3.88 -9.28 -10.07
N ASP A 29 -3.96 -10.57 -9.83
CA ASP A 29 -4.85 -11.13 -8.82
C ASP A 29 -4.20 -11.22 -7.42
N GLU A 30 -2.99 -10.67 -7.27
CA GLU A 30 -2.23 -10.77 -6.02
C GLU A 30 -1.87 -9.42 -5.41
N TYR A 31 -2.34 -8.32 -5.97
CA TYR A 31 -2.04 -7.00 -5.38
C TYR A 31 -3.25 -6.07 -5.43
N MET A 32 -3.21 -5.08 -4.56
CA MET A 32 -4.15 -3.96 -4.54
C MET A 32 -3.36 -2.66 -4.43
N VAL A 33 -3.93 -1.58 -4.94
CA VAL A 33 -3.33 -0.25 -4.89
C VAL A 33 -4.15 0.66 -3.99
N PHE A 34 -3.48 1.31 -3.06
CA PHE A 34 -4.08 2.36 -2.23
C PHE A 34 -3.33 3.66 -2.47
N LEU A 35 -4.07 4.71 -2.72
CA LEU A 35 -3.46 6.02 -2.98
C LEU A 35 -3.13 6.75 -1.68
N ALA A 36 -2.10 7.57 -1.73
CA ALA A 36 -1.67 8.36 -0.58
C ALA A 36 -2.76 9.34 -0.09
N LYS A 37 -3.66 9.77 -0.98
CA LYS A 37 -4.77 10.66 -0.62
C LYS A 37 -5.95 9.94 0.04
N ASP A 38 -5.94 8.62 0.08
CA ASP A 38 -7.03 7.84 0.66
C ASP A 38 -7.00 7.97 2.18
N ASN A 39 -8.03 8.64 2.72
CA ASN A 39 -8.12 8.88 4.17
C ASN A 39 -8.24 7.59 4.97
N ALA A 40 -8.99 6.62 4.46
CA ALA A 40 -9.18 5.35 5.14
C ALA A 40 -7.87 4.56 5.18
N PHE A 41 -7.15 4.52 4.08
CA PHE A 41 -5.85 3.85 4.02
C PHE A 41 -4.87 4.50 5.00
N ALA A 42 -4.79 5.82 5.03
CA ALA A 42 -3.92 6.54 5.95
C ALA A 42 -4.26 6.21 7.41
N ALA A 43 -5.54 6.07 7.73
CA ALA A 43 -5.98 5.75 9.08
C ALA A 43 -5.61 4.33 9.50
N ILE A 44 -5.66 3.38 8.58
CA ILE A 44 -5.40 1.96 8.92
C ILE A 44 -3.93 1.57 8.84
N LEU A 45 -3.08 2.35 8.19
CA LEU A 45 -1.67 1.95 8.02
C LEU A 45 -0.94 1.75 9.35
N PRO A 46 -1.11 2.60 10.39
CA PRO A 46 -0.53 2.32 11.70
C PRO A 46 -1.06 1.04 12.33
N ILE A 47 -2.34 0.73 12.10
CA ILE A 47 -2.94 -0.52 12.60
C ILE A 47 -2.34 -1.73 11.87
N TYR A 48 -2.13 -1.60 10.57
CA TYR A 48 -1.43 -2.62 9.79
C TYR A 48 -0.04 -2.90 10.38
N ARG A 49 0.68 -1.84 10.76
CA ARG A 49 2.00 -1.98 11.38
C ARG A 49 1.92 -2.79 12.68
N GLU A 50 0.92 -2.51 13.52
CA GLU A 50 0.71 -3.26 14.77
C GLU A 50 0.43 -4.73 14.48
N LYS A 51 -0.39 -5.02 13.47
CA LYS A 51 -0.68 -6.39 13.07
C LYS A 51 0.55 -7.12 12.55
N CYS A 52 1.38 -6.44 11.80
CA CYS A 52 2.65 -7.01 11.36
C CYS A 52 3.51 -7.43 12.56
N ALA A 53 3.60 -6.58 13.57
CA ALA A 53 4.37 -6.89 14.79
C ALA A 53 3.76 -8.08 15.54
N GLU A 54 2.45 -8.12 15.72
CA GLU A 54 1.75 -9.22 16.38
C GLU A 54 1.96 -10.55 15.65
N MET A 55 2.06 -10.51 14.34
CA MET A 55 2.24 -11.70 13.50
C MET A 55 3.70 -12.11 13.33
N GLY A 56 4.62 -11.44 14.02
CA GLY A 56 6.02 -11.83 14.04
C GLY A 56 6.86 -11.31 12.89
N ALA A 57 6.46 -10.22 12.24
CA ALA A 57 7.27 -9.63 11.19
C ALA A 57 8.65 -9.24 11.75
N ASP A 58 9.68 -9.39 10.91
CA ASP A 58 11.02 -9.05 11.34
C ASP A 58 11.20 -7.52 11.49
N ILE A 59 12.28 -7.16 12.16
CA ILE A 59 12.55 -5.77 12.52
C ILE A 59 12.77 -4.88 11.28
N GLU A 60 13.33 -5.44 10.21
CA GLU A 60 13.55 -4.70 8.97
C GLU A 60 12.23 -4.38 8.28
N HIS A 61 11.29 -5.32 8.28
CA HIS A 61 9.96 -5.09 7.73
C HIS A 61 9.22 -4.03 8.53
N LEU A 62 9.26 -4.12 9.87
CA LEU A 62 8.61 -3.13 10.72
C LEU A 62 9.20 -1.73 10.52
N ALA A 63 10.52 -1.64 10.38
CA ALA A 63 11.18 -0.36 10.09
C ALA A 63 10.76 0.21 8.73
N ALA A 64 10.60 -0.65 7.73
CA ALA A 64 10.14 -0.23 6.41
C ALA A 64 8.69 0.31 6.46
N VAL A 65 7.84 -0.35 7.23
CA VAL A 65 6.46 0.13 7.43
C VAL A 65 6.45 1.47 8.15
N ASP A 66 7.29 1.63 9.18
CA ASP A 66 7.41 2.89 9.92
C ASP A 66 7.85 4.03 9.00
N ARG A 67 8.82 3.79 8.12
CA ARG A 67 9.24 4.79 7.12
C ARG A 67 8.11 5.14 6.16
N THR A 68 7.32 4.17 5.77
CA THR A 68 6.16 4.40 4.88
C THR A 68 5.11 5.26 5.58
N ILE A 69 4.85 4.99 6.86
CA ILE A 69 3.92 5.81 7.67
C ILE A 69 4.40 7.26 7.71
N ASP A 70 5.68 7.48 7.99
CA ASP A 70 6.25 8.83 8.06
C ASP A 70 6.16 9.55 6.72
N ARG A 71 6.51 8.88 5.62
CA ARG A 71 6.42 9.45 4.27
C ARG A 71 4.99 9.77 3.88
N LEU A 72 4.07 8.89 4.22
CA LEU A 72 2.65 9.11 3.94
C LEU A 72 2.14 10.34 4.70
N ARG A 73 2.49 10.47 5.98
CA ARG A 73 2.13 11.63 6.79
C ARG A 73 2.68 12.91 6.18
N ASP A 74 3.95 12.94 5.81
CA ASP A 74 4.59 14.12 5.24
C ASP A 74 3.94 14.51 3.91
N TRP A 75 3.67 13.54 3.05
CA TRP A 75 3.00 13.78 1.78
C TRP A 75 1.60 14.36 2.01
N ARG A 76 0.87 13.81 2.98
CA ARG A 76 -0.49 14.25 3.26
C ARG A 76 -0.53 15.67 3.85
N GLU A 77 0.38 16.00 4.74
CA GLU A 77 0.48 17.35 5.30
C GLU A 77 0.73 18.37 4.19
N LEU A 78 1.69 18.11 3.31
CA LEU A 78 2.00 18.99 2.19
C LEU A 78 0.79 19.14 1.25
N ASN A 79 0.18 18.04 0.87
CA ASN A 79 -0.90 18.05 -0.11
C ASN A 79 -2.24 18.48 0.47
N TYR A 80 -2.42 18.39 1.77
CA TYR A 80 -3.56 19.00 2.44
C TYR A 80 -3.48 20.52 2.29
N ALA A 81 -2.32 21.10 2.54
CA ALA A 81 -2.10 22.53 2.38
C ALA A 81 -2.32 22.98 0.92
N LEU A 82 -2.06 22.09 -0.05
CA LEU A 82 -2.29 22.35 -1.46
C LEU A 82 -3.71 21.98 -1.92
N ASN A 83 -4.57 21.63 -0.98
CA ASN A 83 -5.98 21.28 -1.23
C ASN A 83 -6.16 20.09 -2.20
N LYS A 84 -5.26 19.12 -2.13
CA LYS A 84 -5.31 17.94 -2.99
C LYS A 84 -5.96 16.72 -2.32
N LEU A 85 -6.14 16.79 -0.99
CA LEU A 85 -6.77 15.69 -0.26
C LEU A 85 -8.29 15.87 -0.29
N LYS A 86 -8.98 14.75 -0.51
CA LYS A 86 -10.44 14.70 -0.48
C LYS A 86 -10.87 13.57 0.44
N ALA A 87 -11.90 13.84 1.17
CA ALA A 87 -12.49 12.86 2.06
C ALA A 87 -13.03 11.64 1.30
#